data_5ea7eea92923106bfa0963ef26df3451
#
_entry.id   5ea7eea92923106bfa0963ef26df3451
#
_cell.length_a   1.000
_cell.length_b   1.000
_cell.length_c   1.000
_cell.angle_alpha   90.00
_cell.angle_beta   90.00
_cell.angle_gamma   90.00
#
_symmetry.space_group_name_H-M   'P 1'
#
loop_
_entity.id
_entity.type
_entity.pdbx_description
1 polymer ?
#
loop_
_entity_poly.entity_id
_entity_poly.type
_entity_poly.pdbx_seq_one_letter_code
_entity_poly.pdbx_strand_id
1 'polypeptide(L)' 'MTNFELVGEFHRAGEQEIRTEPSFPAGEICKLRYDLIQEEFDEFLYAHEDQDLVEVADALTDLLYVVYGAGHAY' A
#
# COMPACT_ATOMS: atom_id res chain seq x y z
N MET A 1 -2.80 -13.30 -13.38
CA MET A 1 -2.43 -12.85 -12.02
C MET A 1 -3.04 -11.49 -11.75
N THR A 2 -3.69 -11.31 -10.62
CA THR A 2 -4.25 -10.02 -10.23
C THR A 2 -3.15 -9.09 -9.70
N ASN A 3 -3.44 -7.79 -9.64
CA ASN A 3 -2.50 -6.84 -9.04
C ASN A 3 -2.25 -7.17 -7.57
N PHE A 4 -3.27 -7.63 -6.86
CA PHE A 4 -3.12 -8.05 -5.48
C PHE A 4 -2.13 -9.21 -5.35
N GLU A 5 -2.28 -10.23 -6.19
CA GLU A 5 -1.36 -11.38 -6.20
C GLU A 5 0.06 -10.97 -6.55
N LEU A 6 0.22 -10.07 -7.52
CA LEU A 6 1.54 -9.58 -7.94
C LEU A 6 2.25 -8.86 -6.80
N VAL A 7 1.53 -8.00 -6.06
CA VAL A 7 2.09 -7.31 -4.90
C VAL A 7 2.46 -8.32 -3.81
N GLY A 8 1.65 -9.37 -3.62
CA GLY A 8 1.95 -10.44 -2.68
C GLY A 8 3.25 -11.16 -3.01
N GLU A 9 3.48 -11.45 -4.29
CA GLU A 9 4.74 -12.06 -4.72
C GLU A 9 5.93 -11.14 -4.46
N PHE A 10 5.74 -9.85 -4.69
CA PHE A 10 6.77 -8.85 -4.45
C PHE A 10 7.13 -8.79 -2.95
N HIS A 11 6.14 -8.82 -2.08
CA HIS A 11 6.35 -8.83 -0.63
C HIS A 11 7.04 -10.11 -0.17
N ARG A 12 6.66 -11.26 -0.76
CA ARG A 12 7.29 -12.54 -0.44
C ARG A 12 8.76 -12.54 -0.84
N ALA A 13 9.08 -11.98 -1.99
CA ALA A 13 10.46 -11.85 -2.45
C ALA A 13 11.28 -10.95 -1.52
N GLY A 14 10.65 -9.95 -0.90
CA GLY A 14 11.26 -9.07 0.09
C GLY A 14 11.23 -9.62 1.50
N GLU A 15 10.88 -10.88 1.68
CA GLU A 15 10.81 -11.57 2.98
C GLU A 15 9.79 -10.95 3.95
N GLN A 16 8.77 -10.30 3.42
CA GLN A 16 7.68 -9.79 4.23
C GLN A 16 6.63 -10.87 4.46
N GLU A 17 5.99 -10.83 5.63
CA GLU A 17 4.99 -11.80 5.99
C GLU A 17 3.75 -11.68 5.09
N ILE A 18 3.31 -12.82 4.54
CA ILE A 18 2.09 -12.95 3.77
C ILE A 18 1.16 -13.89 4.54
N ARG A 19 -0.02 -13.41 4.87
CA ARG A 19 -1.03 -14.20 5.57
C ARG A 19 -1.80 -15.06 4.60
N THR A 20 -2.07 -16.29 5.00
CA THR A 20 -2.92 -17.20 4.22
C THR A 20 -4.36 -17.18 4.69
N GLU A 21 -4.62 -16.68 5.90
CA GLU A 21 -5.95 -16.50 6.45
C GLU A 21 -6.09 -15.08 7.00
N PRO A 22 -7.27 -14.45 6.82
CA PRO A 22 -7.47 -13.09 7.34
C PRO A 22 -7.33 -13.04 8.85
N SER A 23 -6.57 -12.08 9.34
CA SER A 23 -6.39 -11.87 10.78
C SER A 23 -5.74 -10.50 11.02
N PHE A 24 -5.83 -10.02 12.25
CA PHE A 24 -5.13 -8.81 12.63
C PHE A 24 -3.65 -9.14 12.91
N PRO A 25 -2.71 -8.48 12.21
CA PRO A 25 -1.30 -8.65 12.55
C PRO A 25 -0.97 -7.93 13.85
N ALA A 26 0.30 -8.03 14.29
CA ALA A 26 0.77 -7.29 15.45
C ALA A 26 0.52 -5.79 15.29
N GLY A 27 0.30 -5.08 16.40
CA GLY A 27 -0.06 -3.66 16.37
C GLY A 27 0.94 -2.79 15.62
N GLU A 28 2.24 -3.09 15.71
CA GLU A 28 3.28 -2.37 15.00
C GLU A 28 3.16 -2.54 13.47
N ILE A 29 2.72 -3.71 13.00
CA ILE A 29 2.49 -3.96 11.58
C ILE A 29 1.23 -3.24 11.12
N CYS A 30 0.17 -3.26 11.93
CA CYS A 30 -1.04 -2.48 11.63
C CYS A 30 -0.70 -1.01 11.48
N LYS A 31 0.07 -0.46 12.42
CA LYS A 31 0.47 0.95 12.39
C LYS A 31 1.28 1.25 11.13
N LEU A 32 2.23 0.40 10.77
CA LEU A 32 3.00 0.58 9.55
C LEU A 32 2.07 0.67 8.33
N ARG A 33 1.10 -0.22 8.24
CA ARG A 33 0.23 -0.29 7.07
C ARG A 33 -0.67 0.94 6.94
N TYR A 34 -1.33 1.37 8.02
CA TYR A 34 -2.20 2.55 7.89
C TYR A 34 -1.39 3.85 7.81
N ASP A 35 -0.18 3.91 8.39
CA ASP A 35 0.70 5.07 8.22
C ASP A 35 1.15 5.20 6.75
N LEU A 36 1.47 4.09 6.09
CA LEU A 36 1.83 4.10 4.67
C LEU A 36 0.67 4.58 3.80
N ILE A 37 -0.54 4.12 4.09
CA ILE A 37 -1.73 4.56 3.35
C ILE A 37 -1.95 6.07 3.55
N GLN A 38 -1.81 6.55 4.78
CA GLN A 38 -1.96 7.98 5.07
C GLN A 38 -0.92 8.81 4.33
N GLU A 39 0.33 8.36 4.32
CA GLU A 39 1.42 9.06 3.61
C GLU A 39 1.12 9.19 2.11
N GLU A 40 0.70 8.10 1.47
CA GLU A 40 0.38 8.12 0.05
C GLU A 40 -0.87 8.93 -0.25
N PHE A 41 -1.86 8.91 0.64
CA PHE A 41 -3.02 9.77 0.51
C PHE A 41 -2.63 11.24 0.55
N ASP A 42 -1.75 11.61 1.48
CA ASP A 42 -1.28 13.00 1.60
C ASP A 42 -0.56 13.44 0.32
N GLU A 43 0.26 12.59 -0.27
CA GLU A 43 0.94 12.88 -1.53
C GLU A 43 -0.05 13.10 -2.66
N PHE A 44 -1.10 12.28 -2.72
CA PHE A 44 -2.18 12.46 -3.69
C PHE A 44 -2.86 13.82 -3.51
N LEU A 45 -3.19 14.19 -2.28
CA LEU A 45 -3.84 15.46 -1.98
C LEU A 45 -2.97 16.65 -2.40
N TYR A 46 -1.67 16.60 -2.09
CA TYR A 46 -0.73 17.67 -2.47
C TYR A 46 -0.60 17.77 -3.98
N ALA A 47 -0.50 16.65 -4.68
CA ALA A 47 -0.44 16.65 -6.14
C ALA A 47 -1.70 17.26 -6.76
N HIS A 48 -2.86 16.98 -6.18
CA HIS A 48 -4.12 17.56 -6.61
C HIS A 48 -4.12 19.08 -6.40
N GLU A 49 -3.68 19.53 -5.23
CA GLU A 49 -3.61 20.97 -4.92
C GLU A 49 -2.66 21.71 -5.84
N ASP A 50 -1.55 21.04 -6.21
CA ASP A 50 -0.56 21.61 -7.14
C ASP A 50 -0.97 21.50 -8.60
N GLN A 51 -2.11 20.86 -8.89
CA GLN A 51 -2.62 20.65 -10.26
C GLN A 51 -1.60 19.92 -11.14
N ASP A 52 -0.87 18.97 -10.56
CA ASP A 52 0.16 18.20 -11.26
C ASP A 52 -0.38 16.80 -11.57
N LEU A 53 -0.85 16.60 -12.81
CA LEU A 53 -1.47 15.32 -13.21
C LEU A 53 -0.48 14.16 -13.21
N VAL A 54 0.80 14.41 -13.49
CA VAL A 54 1.81 13.33 -13.45
C VAL A 54 1.99 12.86 -12.01
N GLU A 55 2.10 13.77 -11.08
CA GLU A 55 2.23 13.45 -9.66
C GLU A 55 0.94 12.81 -9.11
N VAL A 56 -0.22 13.22 -9.61
CA VAL A 56 -1.50 12.57 -9.24
C VAL A 56 -1.46 11.09 -9.66
N ALA A 57 -1.03 10.80 -10.88
CA ALA A 57 -0.94 9.42 -11.37
C ALA A 57 0.05 8.61 -10.54
N ASP A 58 1.21 9.18 -10.22
CA ASP A 58 2.22 8.51 -9.41
C ASP A 58 1.70 8.24 -8.00
N ALA A 59 1.04 9.22 -7.38
CA ALA A 59 0.50 9.07 -6.03
C ALA A 59 -0.60 8.00 -5.98
N LEU A 60 -1.49 7.96 -6.98
CA LEU A 60 -2.54 6.95 -7.05
C LEU A 60 -1.95 5.55 -7.23
N THR A 61 -0.90 5.42 -8.03
CA THR A 61 -0.20 4.14 -8.22
C THR A 61 0.41 3.66 -6.91
N ASP A 62 1.09 4.55 -6.20
CA ASP A 62 1.70 4.22 -4.91
C ASP A 62 0.65 3.89 -3.86
N LEU A 63 -0.48 4.60 -3.88
CA LEU A 63 -1.59 4.32 -2.95
C LEU A 63 -2.14 2.91 -3.18
N LEU A 64 -2.33 2.52 -4.44
CA LEU A 64 -2.77 1.15 -4.76
C LEU A 64 -1.78 0.11 -4.23
N TYR A 65 -0.49 0.35 -4.40
CA TYR A 65 0.54 -0.57 -3.94
C TYR A 65 0.46 -0.79 -2.42
N VAL A 66 0.37 0.30 -1.64
CA VAL A 66 0.33 0.18 -0.17
C VAL A 66 -1.00 -0.40 0.32
N VAL A 67 -2.10 -0.16 -0.40
CA VAL A 67 -3.40 -0.78 -0.08
C VAL A 67 -3.35 -2.29 -0.28
N TYR A 68 -2.82 -2.75 -1.41
CA TYR A 68 -2.64 -4.18 -1.65
C TYR A 68 -1.70 -4.79 -0.62
N GLY A 69 -0.62 -4.09 -0.28
CA GLY A 69 0.30 -4.54 0.76
C GLY A 69 -0.37 -4.69 2.11
N ALA A 70 -1.23 -3.74 2.49
CA ALA A 70 -2.02 -3.84 3.71
C ALA A 70 -2.94 -5.07 3.67
N GLY A 71 -3.57 -5.32 2.51
CA GLY A 71 -4.42 -6.51 2.35
C GLY A 71 -3.67 -7.80 2.62
N HIS A 72 -2.42 -7.90 2.20
CA HIS A 72 -1.60 -9.09 2.46
C HIS A 72 -1.19 -9.22 3.93
N ALA A 73 -1.07 -8.09 4.64
CA ALA A 73 -0.71 -8.10 6.05
C ALA A 73 -1.84 -8.58 6.96
N TYR A 74 -3.09 -8.31 6.56
CA TYR A 74 -4.28 -8.73 7.31
C TYR A 74 -4.80 -10.05 6.82
#